data_056b94863d12ce6544d6cc70ddf0a398
#
_entry.id   056b94863d12ce6544d6cc70ddf0a398
#
_cell.length_a   1.000
_cell.length_b   1.000
_cell.length_c   1.000
_cell.angle_alpha   90.00
_cell.angle_beta   90.00
_cell.angle_gamma   90.00
#
_symmetry.space_group_name_H-M   'P 1'
#
loop_
_entity.id
_entity.type
_entity.pdbx_description
1 polymer ?
#
loop_
_entity_poly.entity_id
_entity_poly.type
_entity_poly.pdbx_seq_one_letter_code
_entity_poly.pdbx_strand_id
1 'polypeptide(L)'
;MGESSRITGRGGLRADARRNRGRILVAARAVFAEHGIDAPMATVARRTGVGVATLYRHFPTRDALVRAAFAQQMETCGRALTDALADPDPWRGFERLVETVCALQREERGFPAAFVAVFPDSTADQVREREEAERGLMTLIGRAKAAGALRADFHASDLSVALLAHCGLVTAMPHDRAASQRLVAYLLQSFRSDASPRALPPPSTLSLRSLPLTADGPGGQHMPAR
;
A
#
# COMPACT_ATOMS: atom_id res chain seq x y z
N MET A 1 -7.14 -56.21 5.08
CA MET A 1 -8.06 -55.12 4.65
C MET A 1 -8.11 -54.07 5.76
N GLY A 2 -7.54 -52.92 5.60
CA GLY A 2 -7.60 -51.85 6.63
C GLY A 2 -6.53 -50.78 6.56
N GLU A 3 -6.25 -50.16 5.39
CA GLU A 3 -5.24 -49.09 5.33
C GLU A 3 -5.60 -47.87 4.44
N SER A 4 -6.84 -47.76 3.99
CA SER A 4 -7.24 -46.70 3.05
C SER A 4 -7.96 -45.46 3.66
N SER A 5 -8.17 -45.40 4.98
CA SER A 5 -9.06 -44.35 5.57
C SER A 5 -8.36 -43.16 6.19
N ARG A 6 -7.02 -43.10 6.22
CA ARG A 6 -6.28 -42.00 6.91
C ARG A 6 -5.78 -40.86 6.01
N ILE A 7 -5.89 -40.99 4.70
CA ILE A 7 -5.32 -39.99 3.74
C ILE A 7 -6.30 -38.86 3.42
N THR A 8 -7.61 -39.10 3.53
CA THR A 8 -8.64 -38.09 3.20
C THR A 8 -8.81 -36.98 4.25
N GLY A 9 -8.50 -37.23 5.52
CA GLY A 9 -8.68 -36.27 6.61
C GLY A 9 -7.68 -35.09 6.60
N ARG A 10 -6.42 -35.30 6.19
CA ARG A 10 -5.39 -34.27 6.18
C ARG A 10 -5.56 -33.22 5.06
N GLY A 11 -6.09 -33.61 3.92
CA GLY A 11 -6.38 -32.73 2.79
C GLY A 11 -7.53 -31.77 3.10
N GLY A 12 -8.60 -32.27 3.74
CA GLY A 12 -9.76 -31.48 4.16
C GLY A 12 -9.40 -30.39 5.18
N LEU A 13 -8.68 -30.79 6.24
CA LEU A 13 -8.24 -29.85 7.30
C LEU A 13 -7.36 -28.68 6.75
N ARG A 14 -6.47 -28.98 5.81
CA ARG A 14 -5.62 -27.95 5.17
C ARG A 14 -6.42 -27.03 4.24
N ALA A 15 -7.43 -27.56 3.56
CA ALA A 15 -8.32 -26.78 2.70
C ALA A 15 -9.22 -25.88 3.55
N ASP A 16 -9.74 -26.38 4.68
CA ASP A 16 -10.53 -25.60 5.63
C ASP A 16 -9.71 -24.48 6.29
N ALA A 17 -8.47 -24.77 6.69
CA ALA A 17 -7.57 -23.76 7.24
C ALA A 17 -7.26 -22.65 6.21
N ARG A 18 -7.04 -23.00 4.94
CA ARG A 18 -6.85 -22.02 3.85
C ARG A 18 -8.10 -21.18 3.61
N ARG A 19 -9.28 -21.79 3.55
CA ARG A 19 -10.56 -21.08 3.41
C ARG A 19 -10.78 -20.11 4.58
N ASN A 20 -10.54 -20.57 5.80
CA ASN A 20 -10.68 -19.73 7.00
C ASN A 20 -9.70 -18.56 6.99
N ARG A 21 -8.42 -18.80 6.64
CA ARG A 21 -7.42 -17.74 6.47
C ARG A 21 -7.87 -16.70 5.41
N GLY A 22 -8.40 -17.15 4.27
CA GLY A 22 -8.92 -16.25 3.23
C GLY A 22 -10.08 -15.38 3.72
N ARG A 23 -11.05 -15.98 4.47
CA ARG A 23 -12.16 -15.23 5.07
C ARG A 23 -11.66 -14.16 6.06
N ILE A 24 -10.66 -14.49 6.87
CA ILE A 24 -10.04 -13.53 7.80
C ILE A 24 -9.44 -12.37 7.03
N LEU A 25 -8.68 -12.61 5.95
CA LEU A 25 -8.05 -11.56 5.17
C LEU A 25 -9.07 -10.62 4.48
N VAL A 26 -10.15 -11.17 3.95
CA VAL A 26 -11.25 -10.37 3.37
C VAL A 26 -11.88 -9.46 4.43
N ALA A 27 -12.21 -10.01 5.59
CA ALA A 27 -12.79 -9.24 6.68
C ALA A 27 -11.80 -8.21 7.26
N ALA A 28 -10.51 -8.56 7.33
CA ALA A 28 -9.47 -7.64 7.77
C ALA A 28 -9.38 -6.41 6.84
N ARG A 29 -9.38 -6.62 5.51
CA ARG A 29 -9.41 -5.51 4.56
C ARG A 29 -10.61 -4.59 4.77
N ALA A 30 -11.80 -5.16 4.98
CA ALA A 30 -13.01 -4.38 5.24
C ALA A 30 -12.90 -3.57 6.54
N VAL A 31 -12.37 -4.17 7.62
CA VAL A 31 -12.16 -3.46 8.90
C VAL A 31 -11.11 -2.36 8.74
N PHE A 32 -10.01 -2.63 8.04
CA PHE A 32 -8.96 -1.63 7.79
C PHE A 32 -9.43 -0.49 6.88
N ALA A 33 -10.35 -0.75 5.96
CA ALA A 33 -10.98 0.27 5.15
C ALA A 33 -11.93 1.19 5.95
N GLU A 34 -12.59 0.64 6.98
CA GLU A 34 -13.56 1.37 7.81
C GLU A 34 -12.91 2.09 9.01
N HIS A 35 -11.88 1.47 9.62
CA HIS A 35 -11.32 1.90 10.91
C HIS A 35 -9.81 2.17 10.87
N GLY A 36 -9.17 2.10 9.69
CA GLY A 36 -7.73 2.21 9.56
C GLY A 36 -6.98 0.94 9.94
N ILE A 37 -5.68 0.88 9.60
CA ILE A 37 -4.83 -0.30 9.84
C ILE A 37 -4.52 -0.53 11.33
N ASP A 38 -4.77 0.46 12.17
CA ASP A 38 -4.61 0.39 13.64
C ASP A 38 -5.80 -0.25 14.36
N ALA A 39 -6.84 -0.65 13.60
CA ALA A 39 -8.02 -1.29 14.16
C ALA A 39 -7.65 -2.50 15.06
N PRO A 40 -8.30 -2.63 16.26
CA PRO A 40 -8.01 -3.72 17.17
C PRO A 40 -8.28 -5.09 16.54
N MET A 41 -7.43 -6.08 16.83
CA MET A 41 -7.59 -7.47 16.39
C MET A 41 -8.96 -8.05 16.78
N ALA A 42 -9.50 -7.65 17.94
CA ALA A 42 -10.83 -8.05 18.37
C ALA A 42 -11.96 -7.61 17.42
N THR A 43 -11.81 -6.44 16.77
CA THR A 43 -12.77 -5.95 15.76
C THR A 43 -12.77 -6.86 14.52
N VAL A 44 -11.58 -7.27 14.07
CA VAL A 44 -11.46 -8.23 12.95
C VAL A 44 -12.05 -9.59 13.33
N ALA A 45 -11.73 -10.11 14.53
CA ALA A 45 -12.27 -11.38 15.03
C ALA A 45 -13.81 -11.36 15.06
N ARG A 46 -14.41 -10.29 15.58
CA ARG A 46 -15.87 -10.11 15.60
C ARG A 46 -16.47 -10.09 14.20
N ARG A 47 -15.82 -9.39 13.24
CA ARG A 47 -16.31 -9.29 11.84
C ARG A 47 -16.29 -10.65 11.12
N THR A 48 -15.31 -11.50 11.43
CA THR A 48 -15.17 -12.84 10.83
C THR A 48 -16.01 -13.91 11.51
N GLY A 49 -16.46 -13.68 12.74
CA GLY A 49 -17.06 -14.69 13.59
C GLY A 49 -16.08 -15.73 14.12
N VAL A 50 -14.75 -15.48 14.05
CA VAL A 50 -13.73 -16.38 14.63
C VAL A 50 -13.35 -15.90 16.03
N GLY A 51 -12.97 -16.84 16.91
CA GLY A 51 -12.44 -16.49 18.22
C GLY A 51 -11.12 -15.71 18.11
N VAL A 52 -10.92 -14.72 18.98
CA VAL A 52 -9.69 -13.90 19.02
C VAL A 52 -8.43 -14.77 19.12
N ALA A 53 -8.45 -15.84 19.94
CA ALA A 53 -7.34 -16.80 20.04
C ALA A 53 -7.05 -17.52 18.72
N THR A 54 -8.08 -17.80 17.91
CA THR A 54 -7.91 -18.39 16.58
C THR A 54 -7.29 -17.40 15.62
N LEU A 55 -7.68 -16.12 15.69
CA LEU A 55 -7.08 -15.07 14.88
C LEU A 55 -5.58 -14.92 15.18
N TYR A 56 -5.19 -14.88 16.46
CA TYR A 56 -3.76 -14.79 16.86
C TYR A 56 -2.95 -16.02 16.47
N ARG A 57 -3.53 -17.20 16.38
CA ARG A 57 -2.84 -18.39 15.85
C ARG A 57 -2.50 -18.27 14.37
N HIS A 58 -3.36 -17.60 13.58
CA HIS A 58 -3.11 -17.35 12.16
C HIS A 58 -2.19 -16.14 11.91
N PHE A 59 -2.32 -15.13 12.74
CA PHE A 59 -1.61 -13.85 12.62
C PHE A 59 -1.17 -13.40 14.02
N PRO A 60 0.07 -13.70 14.42
CA PRO A 60 0.57 -13.45 15.78
C PRO A 60 0.55 -11.97 16.18
N THR A 61 0.67 -11.06 15.21
CA THR A 61 0.61 -9.62 15.40
C THR A 61 -0.41 -8.98 14.48
N ARG A 62 -0.84 -7.77 14.82
CA ARG A 62 -1.66 -6.94 13.91
C ARG A 62 -0.90 -6.69 12.61
N ASP A 63 0.37 -6.36 12.69
CA ASP A 63 1.24 -6.06 11.58
C ASP A 63 1.35 -7.25 10.61
N ALA A 64 1.46 -8.47 11.14
CA ALA A 64 1.41 -9.69 10.34
C ALA A 64 0.07 -9.84 9.59
N LEU A 65 -1.04 -9.46 10.24
CA LEU A 65 -2.35 -9.47 9.60
C LEU A 65 -2.47 -8.40 8.51
N VAL A 66 -2.01 -7.17 8.76
CA VAL A 66 -2.02 -6.08 7.77
C VAL A 66 -1.20 -6.45 6.54
N ARG A 67 0.04 -6.92 6.73
CA ARG A 67 0.89 -7.40 5.61
C ARG A 67 0.22 -8.50 4.81
N ALA A 68 -0.35 -9.49 5.48
CA ALA A 68 -1.03 -10.58 4.80
C ALA A 68 -2.31 -10.14 4.07
N ALA A 69 -3.05 -9.17 4.62
CA ALA A 69 -4.26 -8.64 4.03
C ALA A 69 -4.00 -7.93 2.69
N PHE A 70 -2.86 -7.25 2.58
CA PHE A 70 -2.49 -6.46 1.41
C PHE A 70 -1.31 -7.02 0.59
N ALA A 71 -0.91 -8.28 0.85
CA ALA A 71 0.22 -8.93 0.17
C ALA A 71 0.09 -8.91 -1.35
N GLN A 72 -1.11 -9.15 -1.88
CA GLN A 72 -1.37 -9.15 -3.33
C GLN A 72 -1.17 -7.76 -3.94
N GLN A 73 -1.60 -6.70 -3.25
CA GLN A 73 -1.43 -5.32 -3.71
C GLN A 73 0.04 -4.92 -3.70
N MET A 74 0.78 -5.30 -2.65
CA MET A 74 2.23 -5.07 -2.57
C MET A 74 2.98 -5.81 -3.69
N GLU A 75 2.62 -7.06 -3.96
CA GLU A 75 3.18 -7.83 -5.08
C GLU A 75 2.88 -7.16 -6.43
N THR A 76 1.68 -6.61 -6.61
CA THR A 76 1.32 -5.88 -7.83
C THR A 76 2.16 -4.61 -7.99
N CYS A 77 2.43 -3.86 -6.91
CA CYS A 77 3.35 -2.72 -6.94
C CYS A 77 4.78 -3.15 -7.31
N GLY A 78 5.26 -4.24 -6.72
CA GLY A 78 6.60 -4.79 -7.04
C GLY A 78 6.72 -5.18 -8.50
N ARG A 79 5.71 -5.87 -9.07
CA ARG A 79 5.68 -6.20 -10.51
C ARG A 79 5.65 -4.95 -11.37
N ALA A 80 4.80 -3.97 -11.04
CA ALA A 80 4.74 -2.71 -11.79
C ALA A 80 6.09 -1.98 -11.81
N LEU A 81 6.85 -2.00 -10.71
CA LEU A 81 8.20 -1.45 -10.68
C LEU A 81 9.18 -2.26 -11.55
N THR A 82 9.11 -3.59 -11.50
CA THR A 82 9.94 -4.46 -12.36
C THR A 82 9.66 -4.20 -13.84
N ASP A 83 8.39 -4.12 -14.23
CA ASP A 83 7.97 -3.83 -15.60
C ASP A 83 8.40 -2.42 -16.03
N ALA A 84 8.30 -1.44 -15.14
CA ALA A 84 8.76 -0.08 -15.39
C ALA A 84 10.29 0.01 -15.60
N LEU A 85 11.05 -0.78 -14.86
CA LEU A 85 12.51 -0.86 -15.02
C LEU A 85 12.90 -1.56 -16.32
N ALA A 86 12.10 -2.49 -16.80
CA ALA A 86 12.31 -3.19 -18.08
C ALA A 86 11.84 -2.37 -19.29
N ASP A 87 11.02 -1.35 -19.10
CA ASP A 87 10.51 -0.53 -20.20
C ASP A 87 11.66 0.27 -20.84
N PRO A 88 11.85 0.18 -22.18
CA PRO A 88 12.86 0.97 -22.90
C PRO A 88 12.61 2.48 -22.81
N ASP A 89 11.35 2.93 -22.67
CA ASP A 89 10.98 4.31 -22.38
C ASP A 89 10.80 4.51 -20.85
N PRO A 90 11.77 5.15 -20.18
CA PRO A 90 11.72 5.29 -18.72
C PRO A 90 10.60 6.21 -18.23
N TRP A 91 10.12 7.15 -19.06
CA TRP A 91 8.97 7.97 -18.70
C TRP A 91 7.68 7.15 -18.73
N ARG A 92 7.45 6.37 -19.78
CA ARG A 92 6.30 5.49 -19.87
C ARG A 92 6.28 4.47 -18.73
N GLY A 93 7.46 3.91 -18.37
CA GLY A 93 7.60 3.05 -17.20
C GLY A 93 7.20 3.74 -15.91
N PHE A 94 7.70 4.95 -15.68
CA PHE A 94 7.37 5.77 -14.51
C PHE A 94 5.88 6.12 -14.43
N GLU A 95 5.30 6.57 -15.54
CA GLU A 95 3.87 6.91 -15.65
C GLU A 95 2.98 5.71 -15.28
N ARG A 96 3.23 4.54 -15.88
CA ARG A 96 2.49 3.30 -15.57
C ARG A 96 2.62 2.86 -14.13
N LEU A 97 3.81 3.00 -13.53
CA LEU A 97 4.03 2.70 -12.11
C LEU A 97 3.13 3.60 -11.24
N VAL A 98 3.15 4.90 -11.45
CA VAL A 98 2.34 5.87 -10.69
C VAL A 98 0.85 5.57 -10.85
N GLU A 99 0.39 5.36 -12.08
CA GLU A 99 -1.01 5.02 -12.39
C GLU A 99 -1.44 3.73 -11.68
N THR A 100 -0.60 2.69 -11.69
CA THR A 100 -0.88 1.41 -11.04
C THR A 100 -1.02 1.57 -9.53
N VAL A 101 -0.09 2.27 -8.88
CA VAL A 101 -0.14 2.51 -7.43
C VAL A 101 -1.38 3.33 -7.05
N CYS A 102 -1.68 4.40 -7.80
CA CYS A 102 -2.86 5.21 -7.56
C CYS A 102 -4.18 4.45 -7.81
N ALA A 103 -4.21 3.54 -8.79
CA ALA A 103 -5.36 2.67 -9.01
C ALA A 103 -5.60 1.74 -7.81
N LEU A 104 -4.54 1.10 -7.29
CA LEU A 104 -4.63 0.25 -6.09
C LEU A 104 -5.09 1.05 -4.85
N GLN A 105 -4.58 2.28 -4.66
CA GLN A 105 -5.03 3.15 -3.58
C GLN A 105 -6.54 3.47 -3.66
N ARG A 106 -7.07 3.63 -4.85
CA ARG A 106 -8.49 3.90 -5.07
C ARG A 106 -9.37 2.66 -4.85
N GLU A 107 -8.91 1.50 -5.29
CA GLU A 107 -9.67 0.25 -5.25
C GLU A 107 -9.70 -0.39 -3.86
N GLU A 108 -8.62 -0.24 -3.10
CA GLU A 108 -8.43 -0.90 -1.81
C GLU A 108 -8.19 0.13 -0.69
N ARG A 109 -9.24 0.60 -0.05
CA ARG A 109 -9.22 1.72 0.90
C ARG A 109 -8.21 1.63 2.05
N GLY A 110 -7.95 0.43 2.58
CA GLY A 110 -6.95 0.25 3.64
C GLY A 110 -5.52 0.14 3.13
N PHE A 111 -5.34 -0.04 1.82
CA PHE A 111 -4.04 -0.24 1.20
C PHE A 111 -3.11 0.97 1.30
N PRO A 112 -3.55 2.24 1.12
CA PRO A 112 -2.64 3.38 1.21
C PRO A 112 -1.89 3.44 2.54
N ALA A 113 -2.58 3.23 3.65
CA ALA A 113 -1.97 3.21 4.97
C ALA A 113 -1.01 2.01 5.14
N ALA A 114 -1.39 0.83 4.64
CA ALA A 114 -0.53 -0.36 4.68
C ALA A 114 0.71 -0.21 3.78
N PHE A 115 0.60 0.47 2.64
CA PHE A 115 1.70 0.68 1.70
C PHE A 115 2.84 1.51 2.30
N VAL A 116 2.49 2.52 3.09
CA VAL A 116 3.47 3.43 3.71
C VAL A 116 3.88 3.00 5.12
N ALA A 117 3.20 2.01 5.71
CA ALA A 117 3.48 1.56 7.06
C ALA A 117 4.90 1.01 7.21
N VAL A 118 5.57 1.39 8.28
CA VAL A 118 6.77 0.73 8.77
C VAL A 118 6.36 -0.26 9.84
N PHE A 119 6.67 -1.54 9.61
CA PHE A 119 6.33 -2.61 10.54
C PHE A 119 7.57 -2.98 11.36
N PRO A 120 7.56 -2.79 12.71
CA PRO A 120 8.70 -3.10 13.57
C PRO A 120 9.10 -4.58 13.56
N ASP A 121 8.15 -5.47 13.29
CA ASP A 121 8.33 -6.93 13.23
C ASP A 121 8.70 -7.43 11.83
N SER A 122 9.15 -6.54 10.91
CA SER A 122 9.58 -6.93 9.57
C SER A 122 10.80 -7.84 9.62
N THR A 123 10.77 -8.92 8.84
CA THR A 123 11.92 -9.81 8.69
C THR A 123 13.04 -9.16 7.87
N ALA A 124 14.26 -9.68 7.97
CA ALA A 124 15.39 -9.20 7.18
C ALA A 124 15.10 -9.28 5.66
N ASP A 125 14.36 -10.30 5.21
CA ASP A 125 13.94 -10.43 3.80
C ASP A 125 13.00 -9.31 3.39
N GLN A 126 12.00 -9.00 4.21
CA GLN A 126 11.06 -7.91 3.94
C GLN A 126 11.73 -6.52 3.93
N VAL A 127 12.73 -6.34 4.78
CA VAL A 127 13.54 -5.11 4.78
C VAL A 127 14.33 -5.02 3.47
N ARG A 128 14.99 -6.11 3.06
CA ARG A 128 15.73 -6.15 1.79
C ARG A 128 14.84 -5.89 0.58
N GLU A 129 13.68 -6.55 0.48
CA GLU A 129 12.72 -6.33 -0.60
C GLU A 129 12.33 -4.85 -0.71
N ARG A 130 12.09 -4.20 0.42
CA ARG A 130 11.77 -2.77 0.47
C ARG A 130 12.94 -1.89 0.00
N GLU A 131 14.17 -2.23 0.42
CA GLU A 131 15.38 -1.52 -0.02
C GLU A 131 15.65 -1.71 -1.50
N GLU A 132 15.37 -2.89 -2.04
CA GLU A 132 15.48 -3.18 -3.48
C GLU A 132 14.45 -2.39 -4.28
N ALA A 133 13.21 -2.31 -3.81
CA ALA A 133 12.18 -1.50 -4.42
C ALA A 133 12.55 0.00 -4.44
N GLU A 134 13.12 0.51 -3.35
CA GLU A 134 13.57 1.90 -3.27
C GLU A 134 14.73 2.17 -4.24
N ARG A 135 15.73 1.28 -4.31
CA ARG A 135 16.82 1.39 -5.28
C ARG A 135 16.31 1.33 -6.72
N GLY A 136 15.34 0.44 -7.00
CA GLY A 136 14.70 0.35 -8.31
C GLY A 136 13.99 1.66 -8.70
N LEU A 137 13.24 2.24 -7.76
CA LEU A 137 12.57 3.53 -7.99
C LEU A 137 13.59 4.64 -8.27
N MET A 138 14.67 4.72 -7.50
CA MET A 138 15.75 5.70 -7.73
C MET A 138 16.40 5.52 -9.11
N THR A 139 16.60 4.28 -9.54
CA THR A 139 17.13 3.96 -10.88
C THR A 139 16.16 4.42 -11.97
N LEU A 140 14.87 4.17 -11.83
CA LEU A 140 13.84 4.60 -12.78
C LEU A 140 13.78 6.13 -12.91
N ILE A 141 13.78 6.83 -11.78
CA ILE A 141 13.83 8.30 -11.72
C ILE A 141 15.09 8.82 -12.43
N GLY A 142 16.26 8.24 -12.14
CA GLY A 142 17.54 8.62 -12.78
C GLY A 142 17.49 8.44 -14.30
N ARG A 143 16.95 7.33 -14.80
CA ARG A 143 16.77 7.06 -16.23
C ARG A 143 15.82 8.06 -16.90
N ALA A 144 14.68 8.36 -16.26
CA ALA A 144 13.70 9.30 -16.79
C ALA A 144 14.25 10.75 -16.85
N LYS A 145 15.07 11.15 -15.86
CA LYS A 145 15.80 12.43 -15.89
C LYS A 145 16.86 12.46 -16.99
N ALA A 146 17.67 11.42 -17.11
CA ALA A 146 18.70 11.32 -18.14
C ALA A 146 18.12 11.34 -19.55
N ALA A 147 16.92 10.80 -19.75
CA ALA A 147 16.16 10.91 -20.99
C ALA A 147 15.53 12.29 -21.23
N GLY A 148 15.67 13.24 -20.30
CA GLY A 148 15.07 14.58 -20.40
C GLY A 148 13.54 14.59 -20.29
N ALA A 149 12.92 13.51 -19.87
CA ALA A 149 11.46 13.39 -19.79
C ALA A 149 10.91 13.79 -18.41
N LEU A 150 11.65 13.50 -17.34
CA LEU A 150 11.34 13.91 -15.97
C LEU A 150 12.14 15.16 -15.60
N ARG A 151 11.52 16.13 -14.93
CA ARG A 151 12.17 17.37 -14.53
C ARG A 151 13.42 17.10 -13.67
N ALA A 152 14.47 17.87 -13.87
CA ALA A 152 15.79 17.63 -13.25
C ALA A 152 15.78 17.77 -11.72
N ASP A 153 14.93 18.66 -11.19
CA ASP A 153 14.77 18.93 -9.75
C ASP A 153 13.77 17.99 -9.05
N PHE A 154 13.22 16.96 -9.74
CA PHE A 154 12.33 15.95 -9.14
C PHE A 154 13.11 15.08 -8.15
N HIS A 155 12.55 14.85 -6.97
CA HIS A 155 13.07 13.94 -5.95
C HIS A 155 12.12 12.78 -5.67
N ALA A 156 12.61 11.67 -5.15
CA ALA A 156 11.75 10.55 -4.76
C ALA A 156 10.72 10.97 -3.69
N SER A 157 11.04 11.95 -2.85
CA SER A 157 10.11 12.56 -1.90
C SER A 157 8.90 13.23 -2.58
N ASP A 158 9.04 13.74 -3.80
CA ASP A 158 7.93 14.35 -4.53
C ASP A 158 6.89 13.31 -4.91
N LEU A 159 7.35 12.10 -5.29
CA LEU A 159 6.45 10.97 -5.48
C LEU A 159 5.74 10.59 -4.17
N SER A 160 6.47 10.59 -3.05
CA SER A 160 5.88 10.28 -1.73
C SER A 160 4.79 11.29 -1.36
N VAL A 161 5.05 12.59 -1.56
CA VAL A 161 4.06 13.67 -1.35
C VAL A 161 2.85 13.49 -2.27
N ALA A 162 3.08 13.19 -3.54
CA ALA A 162 2.02 12.97 -4.52
C ALA A 162 1.12 11.78 -4.16
N LEU A 163 1.71 10.67 -3.75
CA LEU A 163 0.98 9.47 -3.32
C LEU A 163 0.19 9.70 -2.03
N LEU A 164 0.73 10.49 -1.09
CA LEU A 164 0.00 10.92 0.12
C LEU A 164 -1.18 11.83 -0.22
N ALA A 165 -1.00 12.81 -1.11
CA ALA A 165 -2.08 13.68 -1.55
C ALA A 165 -3.20 12.89 -2.23
N HIS A 166 -2.83 11.93 -3.10
CA HIS A 166 -3.79 11.04 -3.73
C HIS A 166 -4.51 10.14 -2.71
N CYS A 167 -3.78 9.60 -1.72
CA CYS A 167 -4.36 8.84 -0.61
C CYS A 167 -5.41 9.68 0.15
N GLY A 168 -5.10 10.93 0.49
CA GLY A 168 -6.03 11.86 1.13
C GLY A 168 -7.29 12.08 0.30
N LEU A 169 -7.13 12.29 -1.01
CA LEU A 169 -8.26 12.45 -1.93
C LEU A 169 -9.18 11.21 -1.94
N VAL A 170 -8.62 10.01 -2.16
CA VAL A 170 -9.44 8.78 -2.25
C VAL A 170 -10.04 8.37 -0.92
N THR A 171 -9.47 8.80 0.20
CA THR A 171 -10.04 8.62 1.54
C THR A 171 -11.24 9.55 1.75
N ALA A 172 -11.12 10.82 1.36
CA ALA A 172 -12.18 11.81 1.49
C ALA A 172 -13.32 11.59 0.48
N MET A 173 -12.99 11.17 -0.75
CA MET A 173 -13.92 11.01 -1.88
C MET A 173 -13.81 9.61 -2.51
N PRO A 174 -14.17 8.55 -1.79
CA PRO A 174 -13.88 7.16 -2.17
C PRO A 174 -14.61 6.67 -3.44
N HIS A 175 -15.67 7.38 -3.87
CA HIS A 175 -16.46 7.02 -5.04
C HIS A 175 -16.19 7.92 -6.25
N ASP A 176 -15.35 8.95 -6.09
CA ASP A 176 -15.02 9.87 -7.19
C ASP A 176 -13.80 9.41 -7.96
N ARG A 177 -14.03 8.45 -8.87
CA ARG A 177 -13.00 7.96 -9.78
C ARG A 177 -12.45 9.07 -10.69
N ALA A 178 -13.31 9.99 -11.11
CA ALA A 178 -12.93 11.07 -12.01
C ALA A 178 -11.97 12.04 -11.33
N ALA A 179 -12.21 12.41 -10.07
CA ALA A 179 -11.31 13.25 -9.29
C ALA A 179 -9.93 12.60 -9.11
N SER A 180 -9.91 11.28 -8.78
CA SER A 180 -8.67 10.50 -8.67
C SER A 180 -7.86 10.52 -9.99
N GLN A 181 -8.50 10.17 -11.11
CA GLN A 181 -7.83 10.15 -12.42
C GLN A 181 -7.31 11.55 -12.83
N ARG A 182 -8.10 12.59 -12.55
CA ARG A 182 -7.73 13.96 -12.87
C ARG A 182 -6.54 14.44 -12.04
N LEU A 183 -6.49 14.12 -10.75
CA LEU A 183 -5.33 14.43 -9.89
C LEU A 183 -4.06 13.74 -10.40
N VAL A 184 -4.14 12.44 -10.73
CA VAL A 184 -3.00 11.69 -11.27
C VAL A 184 -2.49 12.31 -12.57
N ALA A 185 -3.39 12.68 -13.48
CA ALA A 185 -3.02 13.35 -14.73
C ALA A 185 -2.31 14.69 -14.48
N TYR A 186 -2.81 15.53 -13.56
CA TYR A 186 -2.15 16.79 -13.19
C TYR A 186 -0.76 16.56 -12.59
N LEU A 187 -0.61 15.58 -11.70
CA LEU A 187 0.67 15.24 -11.09
C LEU A 187 1.68 14.78 -12.15
N LEU A 188 1.29 13.84 -13.02
CA LEU A 188 2.17 13.35 -14.10
C LEU A 188 2.58 14.46 -15.06
N GLN A 189 1.65 15.35 -15.45
CA GLN A 189 1.98 16.52 -16.26
C GLN A 189 2.96 17.46 -15.56
N SER A 190 2.80 17.71 -14.26
CA SER A 190 3.69 18.58 -13.48
C SER A 190 5.09 18.00 -13.29
N PHE A 191 5.26 16.69 -13.40
CA PHE A 191 6.55 16.01 -13.27
C PHE A 191 7.39 16.03 -14.55
N ARG A 192 6.79 16.33 -15.68
CA ARG A 192 7.51 16.39 -16.96
C ARG A 192 8.50 17.56 -16.99
N SER A 193 9.59 17.36 -17.72
CA SER A 193 10.64 18.37 -17.88
C SER A 193 10.18 19.64 -18.62
N ASP A 194 9.15 19.53 -19.45
CA ASP A 194 8.57 20.62 -20.24
C ASP A 194 7.46 21.40 -19.50
N ALA A 195 7.07 20.96 -18.31
CA ALA A 195 5.88 21.45 -17.61
C ALA A 195 6.04 22.82 -16.95
N SER A 196 7.24 23.27 -16.58
CA SER A 196 7.44 24.61 -15.98
C SER A 196 8.92 24.97 -15.83
N PRO A 197 9.32 26.23 -16.14
CA PRO A 197 10.66 26.72 -15.88
C PRO A 197 10.93 27.13 -14.42
N ARG A 198 9.91 27.12 -13.54
CA ARG A 198 10.07 27.55 -12.15
C ARG A 198 10.62 26.41 -11.29
N ALA A 199 11.76 26.67 -10.61
CA ALA A 199 12.33 25.74 -9.66
C ALA A 199 11.36 25.41 -8.51
N LEU A 200 11.38 24.17 -8.06
CA LEU A 200 10.63 23.73 -6.87
C LEU A 200 11.33 24.23 -5.59
N PRO A 201 10.59 24.40 -4.49
CA PRO A 201 11.19 24.51 -3.15
C PRO A 201 12.11 23.32 -2.84
N PRO A 202 12.99 23.44 -1.83
CA PRO A 202 13.80 22.30 -1.41
C PRO A 202 12.97 21.04 -1.19
N PRO A 203 13.50 19.85 -1.56
CA PRO A 203 12.78 18.59 -1.41
C PRO A 203 12.45 18.29 0.06
N SER A 204 11.35 17.61 0.28
CA SER A 204 10.96 17.09 1.59
C SER A 204 11.91 16.01 2.06
N THR A 205 12.10 15.87 3.38
CA THR A 205 12.78 14.74 4.00
C THR A 205 11.92 13.47 4.06
N LEU A 206 10.66 13.55 3.57
CA LEU A 206 9.78 12.39 3.49
C LEU A 206 10.37 11.32 2.58
N SER A 207 10.52 10.13 3.12
CA SER A 207 10.77 8.92 2.33
C SER A 207 9.53 8.03 2.38
N LEU A 208 9.41 7.10 1.46
CA LEU A 208 8.36 6.07 1.52
C LEU A 208 8.44 5.25 2.83
N ARG A 209 9.58 5.33 3.54
CA ARG A 209 9.80 4.66 4.83
C ARG A 209 9.34 5.46 6.04
N SER A 210 9.16 6.77 5.92
CA SER A 210 8.93 7.68 7.06
C SER A 210 7.60 8.42 7.01
N LEU A 211 6.63 7.93 6.23
CA LEU A 211 5.31 8.53 6.17
C LEU A 211 4.56 8.31 7.48
N PRO A 212 4.12 9.38 8.18
CA PRO A 212 3.35 9.23 9.40
C PRO A 212 1.99 8.60 9.10
N LEU A 213 1.65 7.56 9.86
CA LEU A 213 0.38 6.83 9.76
C LEU A 213 -0.76 7.43 10.60
N THR A 214 -0.63 8.65 11.06
CA THR A 214 -1.70 9.27 11.83
C THR A 214 -2.77 9.84 10.91
N ALA A 215 -3.74 9.02 10.58
CA ALA A 215 -5.09 9.49 10.31
C ALA A 215 -5.80 9.76 11.64
N ASP A 216 -5.24 10.60 12.49
CA ASP A 216 -6.02 11.27 13.52
C ASP A 216 -6.89 12.29 12.79
N GLY A 217 -8.11 11.87 12.47
CA GLY A 217 -9.16 12.79 12.04
C GLY A 217 -9.34 13.90 13.08
N PRO A 218 -9.71 15.12 12.67
CA PRO A 218 -10.05 16.20 13.59
C PRO A 218 -11.36 15.84 14.31
N GLY A 219 -11.26 15.04 15.36
CA GLY A 219 -12.41 14.54 16.09
C GLY A 219 -12.17 14.47 17.57
N GLY A 220 -12.55 15.49 18.28
CA GLY A 220 -12.74 15.41 19.72
C GLY A 220 -12.00 16.45 20.56
N GLN A 221 -12.20 17.72 20.27
CA GLN A 221 -12.11 18.69 21.33
C GLN A 221 -13.24 18.40 22.33
N HIS A 222 -12.88 17.66 23.38
CA HIS A 222 -13.72 17.53 24.56
C HIS A 222 -13.78 18.92 25.24
N MET A 223 -14.86 19.65 25.01
CA MET A 223 -15.16 20.85 25.76
C MET A 223 -15.40 20.45 27.21
N PRO A 224 -14.70 21.02 28.21
CA PRO A 224 -15.06 20.82 29.60
C PRO A 224 -16.38 21.56 29.85
N ALA A 225 -17.35 20.82 30.38
CA ALA A 225 -18.59 21.39 30.90
C ALA A 225 -18.27 22.35 32.09
N ARG A 226 -18.80 23.56 31.99
CA ARG A 226 -19.02 24.46 33.13
C ARG A 226 -20.44 24.27 33.61
#